data_0b09e14ef8442afd96a3e3050ef41bb8
#
_entry.id   0b09e14ef8442afd96a3e3050ef41bb8
#
_cell.length_a   1.000
_cell.length_b   1.000
_cell.length_c   1.000
_cell.angle_alpha   90.00
_cell.angle_beta   90.00
_cell.angle_gamma   90.00
#
_symmetry.space_group_name_H-M   'P 1'
#
loop_
_entity.id
_entity.type
_entity.pdbx_description
1 polymer ?
#
loop_
_entity_poly.entity_id
_entity_poly.type
_entity_poly.pdbx_seq_one_letter_code
_entity_poly.pdbx_strand_id
1 'polypeptide(L)'
;FCTKYYHKLFIGDFMKYLVPDYEITRDIFKDDFSDCSDFLLREAVIQDKRCFFAAMDGLIDSLQLAQMVTDPILSAKLDFTDPSDHFEQIKKSVVGSVEMNVAETFDDCYYYLMSGFALFFLDGNSRALALGIQGWSKRSTDEPSNESTVMGAKECFIEALNDNKALLRKRLKTYHLKLKQIKLGNAASTPVVIAYIDNRVDESLVFDVEQRLKKANLNTVLDFGSLADFLDTDIKTFFTAVGHTERPDTFASKLLEGRVGVMVEGTPFALYTPFLFSDNFSAADDYDNKPFYSSFVRILRYLSFVLSLFLPGLYVAVGTYHQEVIPATLLYIVA
;
A
#
# COMPACT_ATOMS: atom_id res chain seq x y z
N PHE A 1 -25.12 8.65 -3.71
CA PHE A 1 -24.73 8.72 -2.28
C PHE A 1 -25.48 7.70 -1.41
N CYS A 2 -26.78 7.50 -1.59
CA CYS A 2 -27.57 6.52 -0.81
C CYS A 2 -27.23 5.05 -1.11
N THR A 3 -26.89 4.70 -2.34
CA THR A 3 -26.63 3.31 -2.76
C THR A 3 -25.34 2.74 -2.13
N LYS A 4 -24.31 3.58 -1.99
CA LYS A 4 -23.01 3.18 -1.38
C LYS A 4 -23.13 2.88 0.12
N TYR A 5 -24.03 3.57 0.83
CA TYR A 5 -24.27 3.35 2.27
C TYR A 5 -25.12 2.10 2.52
N TYR A 6 -26.09 1.80 1.66
CA TYR A 6 -26.90 0.58 1.76
C TYR A 6 -26.08 -0.66 1.45
N HIS A 7 -25.15 -0.60 0.48
CA HIS A 7 -24.22 -1.69 0.16
C HIS A 7 -23.30 -2.02 1.35
N LYS A 8 -22.74 -1.01 1.99
CA LYS A 8 -21.82 -1.19 3.14
C LYS A 8 -22.52 -1.75 4.41
N LEU A 9 -23.79 -1.43 4.63
CA LEU A 9 -24.59 -1.91 5.76
C LEU A 9 -25.15 -3.34 5.56
N PHE A 10 -25.38 -3.76 4.31
CA PHE A 10 -25.91 -5.09 3.99
C PHE A 10 -24.81 -6.15 3.82
N ILE A 11 -23.61 -5.77 3.43
CA ILE A 11 -22.49 -6.70 3.15
C ILE A 11 -21.65 -6.97 4.42
N GLY A 12 -21.59 -6.04 5.37
CA GLY A 12 -20.69 -6.12 6.53
C GLY A 12 -20.89 -7.32 7.46
N ASP A 13 -22.10 -7.89 7.55
CA ASP A 13 -22.40 -8.99 8.48
C ASP A 13 -23.20 -10.17 7.86
N PHE A 14 -23.75 -10.06 6.65
CA PHE A 14 -24.68 -11.04 6.10
C PHE A 14 -24.20 -11.85 4.89
N MET A 15 -23.23 -11.36 4.09
CA MET A 15 -22.70 -12.10 2.93
C MET A 15 -21.29 -12.62 3.16
N LYS A 16 -21.13 -13.61 4.00
CA LYS A 16 -19.86 -14.31 4.17
C LYS A 16 -19.55 -15.25 3.01
N TYR A 17 -20.57 -15.82 2.38
CA TYR A 17 -20.45 -16.81 1.30
C TYR A 17 -20.67 -16.19 -0.07
N LEU A 18 -19.98 -16.75 -1.07
CA LEU A 18 -20.18 -16.38 -2.46
C LEU A 18 -21.61 -16.67 -2.93
N VAL A 19 -22.15 -15.78 -3.75
CA VAL A 19 -23.49 -15.90 -4.29
C VAL A 19 -23.41 -16.49 -5.71
N PRO A 20 -24.33 -17.40 -6.09
CA PRO A 20 -24.35 -17.97 -7.43
C PRO A 20 -24.59 -16.96 -8.54
N ASP A 21 -25.13 -15.78 -8.20
CA ASP A 21 -25.44 -14.71 -9.16
C ASP A 21 -24.15 -14.00 -9.59
N TYR A 22 -23.85 -14.11 -10.89
CA TYR A 22 -22.70 -13.51 -11.53
C TYR A 22 -22.63 -11.99 -11.35
N GLU A 23 -23.77 -11.29 -11.57
CA GLU A 23 -23.82 -9.82 -11.53
C GLU A 23 -23.51 -9.29 -10.12
N ILE A 24 -24.12 -9.91 -9.11
CA ILE A 24 -23.94 -9.52 -7.71
C ILE A 24 -22.49 -9.72 -7.30
N THR A 25 -21.92 -10.90 -7.56
CA THR A 25 -20.54 -11.22 -7.17
C THR A 25 -19.55 -10.30 -7.89
N ARG A 26 -19.70 -10.10 -9.21
CA ARG A 26 -18.85 -9.20 -9.99
C ARG A 26 -18.91 -7.76 -9.46
N ASP A 27 -20.09 -7.25 -9.17
CA ASP A 27 -20.28 -5.86 -8.75
C ASP A 27 -19.71 -5.62 -7.36
N ILE A 28 -19.80 -6.59 -6.45
CA ILE A 28 -19.11 -6.55 -5.14
C ILE A 28 -17.61 -6.37 -5.35
N PHE A 29 -16.97 -7.20 -6.21
CA PHE A 29 -15.54 -7.05 -6.48
C PHE A 29 -15.19 -5.72 -7.15
N LYS A 30 -16.02 -5.22 -8.07
CA LYS A 30 -15.82 -3.90 -8.68
C LYS A 30 -15.89 -2.76 -7.67
N ASP A 31 -16.81 -2.84 -6.70
CA ASP A 31 -16.96 -1.83 -5.67
C ASP A 31 -15.82 -1.89 -4.64
N ASP A 32 -15.48 -3.09 -4.16
CA ASP A 32 -14.41 -3.28 -3.19
C ASP A 32 -13.03 -2.88 -3.72
N PHE A 33 -12.80 -3.01 -5.01
CA PHE A 33 -11.54 -2.64 -5.68
C PHE A 33 -11.65 -1.39 -6.56
N SER A 34 -12.68 -0.55 -6.37
CA SER A 34 -12.96 0.62 -7.23
C SER A 34 -11.80 1.60 -7.36
N ASP A 35 -11.06 1.86 -6.28
CA ASP A 35 -9.88 2.74 -6.26
C ASP A 35 -8.55 1.96 -6.30
N CYS A 36 -8.55 0.74 -6.85
CA CYS A 36 -7.37 -0.10 -6.98
C CYS A 36 -6.93 -0.20 -8.45
N SER A 37 -5.90 0.56 -8.82
CA SER A 37 -5.34 0.56 -10.18
C SER A 37 -4.63 -0.73 -10.58
N ASP A 38 -4.32 -1.55 -9.60
CA ASP A 38 -3.67 -2.85 -9.73
C ASP A 38 -4.67 -4.02 -9.75
N PHE A 39 -5.96 -3.77 -9.66
CA PHE A 39 -6.99 -4.80 -9.75
C PHE A 39 -7.38 -5.06 -11.20
N LEU A 40 -7.26 -6.30 -11.62
CA LEU A 40 -7.64 -6.78 -12.93
C LEU A 40 -8.93 -7.59 -12.83
N LEU A 41 -9.98 -7.17 -13.51
CA LEU A 41 -11.20 -7.93 -13.69
C LEU A 41 -11.48 -8.06 -15.19
N ARG A 42 -11.52 -9.30 -15.68
CA ARG A 42 -11.79 -9.61 -17.08
C ARG A 42 -13.00 -10.51 -17.20
N GLU A 43 -14.03 -10.02 -17.87
CA GLU A 43 -15.25 -10.75 -18.17
C GLU A 43 -15.06 -11.57 -19.45
N ALA A 44 -15.58 -12.80 -19.47
CA ALA A 44 -15.52 -13.73 -20.59
C ALA A 44 -16.78 -14.59 -20.67
N VAL A 45 -16.91 -15.34 -21.75
CA VAL A 45 -18.02 -16.29 -21.96
C VAL A 45 -17.45 -17.62 -22.40
N ILE A 46 -17.89 -18.70 -21.77
CA ILE A 46 -17.55 -20.08 -22.12
C ILE A 46 -18.84 -20.78 -22.53
N GLN A 47 -19.00 -21.10 -23.83
CA GLN A 47 -20.13 -21.85 -24.34
C GLN A 47 -21.49 -21.35 -23.78
N ASP A 48 -21.80 -20.07 -23.88
CA ASP A 48 -23.03 -19.41 -23.38
C ASP A 48 -23.11 -19.16 -21.85
N LYS A 49 -22.15 -19.59 -21.05
CA LYS A 49 -22.02 -19.26 -19.63
C LYS A 49 -21.10 -18.08 -19.44
N ARG A 50 -21.57 -17.07 -18.69
CA ARG A 50 -20.74 -15.92 -18.30
C ARG A 50 -19.76 -16.32 -17.21
N CYS A 51 -18.56 -15.81 -17.31
CA CYS A 51 -17.53 -15.99 -16.30
C CYS A 51 -16.69 -14.72 -16.18
N PHE A 52 -15.94 -14.60 -15.09
CA PHE A 52 -14.92 -13.56 -14.99
C PHE A 52 -13.69 -14.07 -14.25
N PHE A 53 -12.59 -13.42 -14.56
CA PHE A 53 -11.30 -13.61 -13.90
C PHE A 53 -10.98 -12.36 -13.09
N ALA A 54 -10.55 -12.55 -11.86
CA ALA A 54 -10.07 -11.48 -11.00
C ALA A 54 -8.63 -11.78 -10.54
N ALA A 55 -7.76 -10.78 -10.61
CA ALA A 55 -6.35 -10.93 -10.22
C ALA A 55 -5.76 -9.58 -9.80
N MET A 56 -4.62 -9.62 -9.12
CA MET A 56 -3.86 -8.41 -8.75
C MET A 56 -2.62 -8.30 -9.62
N ASP A 57 -2.53 -7.21 -10.41
CA ASP A 57 -1.35 -6.90 -11.22
C ASP A 57 -0.12 -6.72 -10.33
N GLY A 58 1.03 -7.22 -10.81
CA GLY A 58 2.27 -7.21 -10.04
C GLY A 58 2.41 -8.35 -9.02
N LEU A 59 1.32 -9.02 -8.60
CA LEU A 59 1.37 -10.24 -7.79
C LEU A 59 1.32 -11.51 -8.62
N ILE A 60 0.80 -11.44 -9.84
CA ILE A 60 0.66 -12.57 -10.77
C ILE A 60 1.61 -12.45 -11.95
N ASP A 61 1.93 -13.56 -12.56
CA ASP A 61 2.58 -13.62 -13.88
C ASP A 61 1.49 -13.53 -14.98
N SER A 62 1.43 -12.39 -15.66
CA SER A 62 0.43 -12.12 -16.70
C SER A 62 0.53 -13.09 -17.88
N LEU A 63 1.72 -13.60 -18.19
CA LEU A 63 1.93 -14.59 -19.26
C LEU A 63 1.37 -15.95 -18.85
N GLN A 64 1.65 -16.37 -17.61
CA GLN A 64 1.07 -17.60 -17.06
C GLN A 64 -0.45 -17.50 -16.94
N LEU A 65 -1.00 -16.34 -16.56
CA LEU A 65 -2.45 -16.12 -16.54
C LEU A 65 -3.05 -16.37 -17.93
N ALA A 66 -2.46 -15.83 -18.98
CA ALA A 66 -2.96 -16.01 -20.34
C ALA A 66 -2.86 -17.49 -20.78
N GLN A 67 -1.66 -18.05 -20.76
CA GLN A 67 -1.35 -19.35 -21.36
C GLN A 67 -1.81 -20.55 -20.54
N MET A 68 -1.73 -20.48 -19.21
CA MET A 68 -2.01 -21.62 -18.33
C MET A 68 -3.42 -21.59 -17.72
N VAL A 69 -4.07 -20.43 -17.74
CA VAL A 69 -5.39 -20.25 -17.11
C VAL A 69 -6.44 -19.85 -18.13
N THR A 70 -6.28 -18.68 -18.75
CA THR A 70 -7.33 -18.12 -19.60
C THR A 70 -7.57 -18.94 -20.86
N ASP A 71 -6.53 -19.24 -21.62
CA ASP A 71 -6.64 -19.99 -22.90
C ASP A 71 -7.19 -21.41 -22.69
N PRO A 72 -6.69 -22.22 -21.73
CA PRO A 72 -7.25 -23.53 -21.46
C PRO A 72 -8.71 -23.50 -21.00
N ILE A 73 -9.08 -22.55 -20.11
CA ILE A 73 -10.46 -22.43 -19.61
C ILE A 73 -11.41 -22.03 -20.74
N LEU A 74 -11.06 -21.05 -21.56
CA LEU A 74 -11.89 -20.59 -22.68
C LEU A 74 -12.01 -21.62 -23.80
N SER A 75 -10.98 -22.48 -23.95
CA SER A 75 -10.96 -23.57 -24.95
C SER A 75 -11.63 -24.85 -24.45
N ALA A 76 -11.95 -24.95 -23.16
CA ALA A 76 -12.54 -26.14 -22.56
C ALA A 76 -13.93 -26.42 -23.17
N LYS A 77 -14.15 -27.68 -23.59
CA LYS A 77 -15.46 -28.17 -24.01
C LYS A 77 -16.19 -28.70 -22.78
N LEU A 78 -17.09 -27.89 -22.22
CA LEU A 78 -17.89 -28.28 -21.07
C LEU A 78 -19.18 -28.95 -21.55
N ASP A 79 -19.55 -30.04 -20.91
CA ASP A 79 -20.83 -30.68 -21.16
C ASP A 79 -21.88 -30.15 -20.17
N PHE A 80 -22.65 -29.15 -20.64
CA PHE A 80 -23.72 -28.53 -19.85
C PHE A 80 -24.99 -29.40 -19.74
N THR A 81 -25.04 -30.55 -20.39
CA THR A 81 -26.14 -31.51 -20.29
C THR A 81 -25.98 -32.48 -19.13
N ASP A 82 -24.73 -32.64 -18.65
CA ASP A 82 -24.43 -33.44 -17.48
C ASP A 82 -24.79 -32.65 -16.21
N PRO A 83 -25.62 -33.20 -15.30
CA PRO A 83 -25.87 -32.59 -13.99
C PRO A 83 -24.63 -32.56 -13.08
N SER A 84 -23.51 -33.14 -13.48
CA SER A 84 -22.26 -33.00 -12.77
C SER A 84 -21.80 -31.53 -12.77
N ASP A 85 -21.22 -31.12 -11.67
CA ASP A 85 -20.77 -29.76 -11.44
C ASP A 85 -19.78 -29.31 -12.53
N HIS A 86 -20.17 -28.36 -13.37
CA HIS A 86 -19.34 -27.78 -14.42
C HIS A 86 -18.02 -27.21 -13.90
N PHE A 87 -18.02 -26.81 -12.63
CA PHE A 87 -16.85 -26.36 -11.92
C PHE A 87 -15.83 -27.48 -11.73
N GLU A 88 -16.28 -28.72 -11.42
CA GLU A 88 -15.42 -29.89 -11.32
C GLU A 88 -14.92 -30.35 -12.71
N GLN A 89 -15.71 -30.12 -13.76
CA GLN A 89 -15.24 -30.38 -15.14
C GLN A 89 -14.09 -29.44 -15.51
N ILE A 90 -14.21 -28.12 -15.23
CA ILE A 90 -13.14 -27.13 -15.45
C ILE A 90 -11.92 -27.53 -14.63
N LYS A 91 -12.08 -27.84 -13.36
CA LYS A 91 -11.02 -28.27 -12.47
C LYS A 91 -10.24 -29.48 -13.00
N LYS A 92 -10.92 -30.43 -13.59
CA LYS A 92 -10.30 -31.65 -14.18
C LYS A 92 -9.67 -31.41 -15.54
N SER A 93 -10.25 -30.52 -16.36
CA SER A 93 -9.83 -30.33 -17.75
C SER A 93 -8.69 -29.34 -17.94
N VAL A 94 -8.56 -28.35 -17.03
CA VAL A 94 -7.73 -27.17 -17.27
C VAL A 94 -6.35 -27.31 -16.67
N VAL A 95 -6.13 -28.15 -15.64
CA VAL A 95 -5.03 -27.82 -14.78
C VAL A 95 -4.24 -29.03 -14.29
N GLY A 96 -3.35 -29.48 -15.12
CA GLY A 96 -2.31 -30.43 -14.70
C GLY A 96 -1.09 -29.77 -14.01
N SER A 97 -0.95 -28.44 -14.01
CA SER A 97 0.31 -27.78 -13.66
C SER A 97 0.24 -26.57 -12.74
N VAL A 98 -0.95 -26.11 -12.33
CA VAL A 98 -1.12 -24.94 -11.45
C VAL A 98 -1.75 -25.37 -10.13
N GLU A 99 -1.25 -24.81 -9.01
CA GLU A 99 -1.88 -25.00 -7.71
C GLU A 99 -3.33 -24.49 -7.74
N MET A 100 -4.27 -25.33 -7.34
CA MET A 100 -5.69 -24.99 -7.34
C MET A 100 -6.30 -25.16 -5.98
N ASN A 101 -7.00 -24.08 -5.57
CA ASN A 101 -7.80 -24.08 -4.36
C ASN A 101 -9.22 -23.64 -4.70
N VAL A 102 -10.17 -24.00 -3.84
CA VAL A 102 -11.56 -23.59 -3.95
C VAL A 102 -11.84 -22.56 -2.88
N ALA A 103 -12.35 -21.41 -3.27
CA ALA A 103 -12.83 -20.37 -2.36
C ALA A 103 -14.36 -20.41 -2.29
N GLU A 104 -14.91 -20.47 -1.10
CA GLU A 104 -16.36 -20.49 -0.84
C GLU A 104 -16.86 -19.19 -0.21
N THR A 105 -15.93 -18.42 0.37
CA THR A 105 -16.23 -17.14 1.03
C THR A 105 -15.54 -15.99 0.33
N PHE A 106 -16.06 -14.77 0.52
CA PHE A 106 -15.37 -13.56 0.06
C PHE A 106 -14.01 -13.37 0.74
N ASP A 107 -13.90 -13.73 2.05
CA ASP A 107 -12.64 -13.65 2.77
C ASP A 107 -11.57 -14.56 2.16
N ASP A 108 -11.95 -15.79 1.75
CA ASP A 108 -11.05 -16.70 1.03
C ASP A 108 -10.60 -16.09 -0.29
N CYS A 109 -11.54 -15.49 -1.03
CA CYS A 109 -11.22 -14.81 -2.30
C CYS A 109 -10.22 -13.66 -2.10
N TYR A 110 -10.45 -12.79 -1.12
CA TYR A 110 -9.51 -11.70 -0.82
C TYR A 110 -8.15 -12.23 -0.37
N TYR A 111 -8.12 -13.27 0.46
CA TYR A 111 -6.87 -13.92 0.87
C TYR A 111 -6.08 -14.45 -0.33
N TYR A 112 -6.74 -15.18 -1.24
CA TYR A 112 -6.09 -15.71 -2.44
C TYR A 112 -5.62 -14.60 -3.39
N LEU A 113 -6.44 -13.58 -3.66
CA LEU A 113 -6.05 -12.42 -4.47
C LEU A 113 -4.78 -11.75 -3.92
N MET A 114 -4.76 -11.47 -2.60
CA MET A 114 -3.61 -10.85 -1.95
C MET A 114 -2.39 -11.79 -1.83
N SER A 115 -2.57 -13.07 -2.10
CA SER A 115 -1.50 -14.06 -2.12
C SER A 115 -0.98 -14.38 -3.53
N GLY A 116 -1.45 -13.63 -4.56
CA GLY A 116 -0.99 -13.77 -5.95
C GLY A 116 -1.66 -14.91 -6.71
N PHE A 117 -2.88 -15.28 -6.33
CA PHE A 117 -3.72 -16.18 -7.10
C PHE A 117 -4.64 -15.41 -8.04
N ALA A 118 -4.94 -15.97 -9.18
CA ALA A 118 -6.06 -15.52 -9.99
C ALA A 118 -7.33 -16.28 -9.57
N LEU A 119 -8.43 -15.55 -9.45
CA LEU A 119 -9.73 -16.14 -9.18
C LEU A 119 -10.53 -16.29 -10.47
N PHE A 120 -11.20 -17.41 -10.61
CA PHE A 120 -12.13 -17.68 -11.68
C PHE A 120 -13.52 -17.95 -11.13
N PHE A 121 -14.51 -17.24 -11.66
CA PHE A 121 -15.92 -17.34 -11.30
C PHE A 121 -16.76 -17.77 -12.51
N LEU A 122 -17.67 -18.69 -12.30
CA LEU A 122 -18.61 -19.17 -13.30
C LEU A 122 -20.04 -18.89 -12.87
N ASP A 123 -20.85 -18.34 -13.78
CA ASP A 123 -22.25 -18.02 -13.54
C ASP A 123 -23.04 -19.28 -13.09
N GLY A 124 -23.85 -19.10 -12.04
CA GLY A 124 -24.63 -20.17 -11.42
C GLY A 124 -23.85 -21.00 -10.38
N ASN A 125 -22.60 -20.62 -10.04
CA ASN A 125 -21.81 -21.30 -9.04
C ASN A 125 -21.51 -20.40 -7.82
N SER A 126 -21.67 -20.93 -6.60
CA SER A 126 -21.35 -20.24 -5.34
C SER A 126 -19.91 -20.45 -4.87
N ARG A 127 -19.01 -20.90 -5.74
CA ARG A 127 -17.60 -21.14 -5.45
C ARG A 127 -16.72 -20.50 -6.51
N ALA A 128 -15.50 -20.10 -6.14
CA ALA A 128 -14.48 -19.64 -7.06
C ALA A 128 -13.30 -20.60 -7.10
N LEU A 129 -12.63 -20.71 -8.26
CA LEU A 129 -11.34 -21.37 -8.36
C LEU A 129 -10.23 -20.35 -8.12
N ALA A 130 -9.37 -20.62 -7.16
CA ALA A 130 -8.14 -19.87 -6.96
C ALA A 130 -6.97 -20.62 -7.61
N LEU A 131 -6.34 -19.98 -8.58
CA LEU A 131 -5.31 -20.54 -9.44
C LEU A 131 -3.97 -19.87 -9.13
N GLY A 132 -3.02 -20.66 -8.63
CA GLY A 132 -1.70 -20.19 -8.18
C GLY A 132 -0.78 -19.86 -9.34
N ILE A 133 -0.77 -18.61 -9.78
CA ILE A 133 0.09 -18.08 -10.85
C ILE A 133 0.97 -16.95 -10.31
N GLN A 134 1.52 -17.13 -9.14
CA GLN A 134 2.37 -16.17 -8.47
C GLN A 134 3.58 -15.80 -9.32
N GLY A 135 3.78 -14.52 -9.58
CA GLY A 135 4.81 -14.01 -10.49
C GLY A 135 5.33 -12.64 -10.11
N TRP A 136 5.61 -12.41 -8.83
CA TRP A 136 6.29 -11.17 -8.44
C TRP A 136 7.71 -11.15 -8.98
N SER A 137 8.13 -9.98 -9.41
CA SER A 137 9.49 -9.73 -9.86
C SER A 137 10.48 -10.17 -8.77
N LYS A 138 11.32 -11.16 -9.10
CA LYS A 138 12.42 -11.64 -8.23
C LYS A 138 13.66 -10.76 -8.37
N ARG A 139 13.53 -9.50 -8.83
CA ARG A 139 14.67 -8.59 -8.86
C ARG A 139 15.20 -8.42 -7.44
N SER A 140 16.52 -8.41 -7.32
CA SER A 140 17.20 -8.05 -6.09
C SER A 140 16.68 -6.67 -5.67
N THR A 141 15.89 -6.63 -4.63
CA THR A 141 15.61 -5.38 -3.94
C THR A 141 16.92 -4.93 -3.36
N ASP A 142 17.40 -3.76 -3.78
CA ASP A 142 18.59 -3.16 -3.21
C ASP A 142 18.36 -2.88 -1.72
N GLU A 143 19.44 -2.88 -0.94
CA GLU A 143 19.34 -2.51 0.45
C GLU A 143 19.11 -0.99 0.56
N PRO A 144 18.30 -0.52 1.52
CA PRO A 144 18.08 0.90 1.75
C PRO A 144 19.41 1.61 1.99
N SER A 145 19.69 2.64 1.19
CA SER A 145 20.95 3.38 1.30
C SER A 145 20.90 4.47 2.38
N ASN A 146 19.75 5.10 2.56
CA ASN A 146 19.55 6.22 3.48
C ASN A 146 18.94 5.79 4.82
N GLU A 147 18.10 4.75 4.81
CA GLU A 147 17.38 4.24 5.99
C GLU A 147 17.85 2.83 6.35
N SER A 148 19.18 2.62 6.43
CA SER A 148 19.72 1.32 6.80
C SER A 148 19.40 0.96 8.25
N THR A 149 18.88 -0.26 8.49
CA THR A 149 18.62 -0.81 9.82
C THR A 149 19.54 -1.98 10.09
N VAL A 150 19.96 -2.13 11.35
CA VAL A 150 20.80 -3.26 11.78
C VAL A 150 19.98 -4.55 11.78
N MET A 151 18.73 -4.47 12.21
CA MET A 151 17.75 -5.56 12.19
C MET A 151 16.51 -5.11 11.40
N GLY A 152 15.82 -6.05 10.78
CA GLY A 152 14.58 -5.77 10.04
C GLY A 152 14.67 -6.09 8.56
N ALA A 153 13.62 -5.69 7.83
CA ALA A 153 13.55 -5.94 6.40
C ALA A 153 14.55 -5.08 5.62
N LYS A 154 15.23 -5.69 4.68
CA LYS A 154 16.21 -5.04 3.81
C LYS A 154 15.63 -4.66 2.44
N GLU A 155 14.34 -4.93 2.20
CA GLU A 155 13.65 -4.53 0.97
C GLU A 155 13.45 -3.02 0.93
N CYS A 156 13.75 -2.37 -0.18
CA CYS A 156 13.43 -0.96 -0.43
C CYS A 156 12.58 -0.80 -1.69
N PHE A 157 11.96 0.37 -1.83
CA PHE A 157 11.31 0.77 -3.07
C PHE A 157 12.35 0.97 -4.18
N ILE A 158 11.89 0.79 -5.42
CA ILE A 158 12.69 0.97 -6.62
C ILE A 158 12.02 2.03 -7.53
N GLU A 159 12.64 2.35 -8.66
CA GLU A 159 12.12 3.36 -9.59
C GLU A 159 10.82 2.91 -10.28
N ALA A 160 10.58 1.59 -10.42
CA ALA A 160 9.41 1.04 -11.08
C ALA A 160 8.17 1.05 -10.17
N LEU A 161 7.20 1.91 -10.48
CA LEU A 161 5.98 2.09 -9.67
C LEU A 161 5.15 0.80 -9.53
N ASN A 162 5.10 -0.04 -10.56
CA ASN A 162 4.35 -1.30 -10.51
C ASN A 162 4.97 -2.30 -9.52
N ASP A 163 6.30 -2.38 -9.48
CA ASP A 163 6.99 -3.22 -8.51
C ASP A 163 6.79 -2.68 -7.08
N ASN A 164 6.78 -1.36 -6.90
CA ASN A 164 6.50 -0.72 -5.61
C ASN A 164 5.08 -1.00 -5.12
N LYS A 165 4.07 -0.99 -6.01
CA LYS A 165 2.69 -1.41 -5.68
C LYS A 165 2.67 -2.87 -5.21
N ALA A 166 3.37 -3.75 -5.93
CA ALA A 166 3.45 -5.17 -5.59
C ALA A 166 4.15 -5.41 -4.23
N LEU A 167 5.25 -4.70 -3.95
CA LEU A 167 5.94 -4.74 -2.66
C LEU A 167 5.01 -4.30 -1.51
N LEU A 168 4.24 -3.25 -1.73
CA LEU A 168 3.29 -2.76 -0.72
C LEU A 168 2.14 -3.76 -0.50
N ARG A 169 1.57 -4.34 -1.56
CA ARG A 169 0.55 -5.40 -1.47
C ARG A 169 1.06 -6.63 -0.74
N LYS A 170 2.30 -7.03 -0.99
CA LYS A 170 2.94 -8.16 -0.31
C LYS A 170 3.05 -7.92 1.22
N ARG A 171 3.27 -6.67 1.63
CA ARG A 171 3.33 -6.27 3.04
C ARG A 171 1.96 -6.11 3.68
N LEU A 172 1.03 -5.50 2.96
CA LEU A 172 -0.33 -5.23 3.41
C LEU A 172 -1.33 -6.07 2.61
N LYS A 173 -1.53 -7.31 3.06
CA LYS A 173 -2.47 -8.27 2.45
C LYS A 173 -3.91 -7.97 2.86
N THR A 174 -4.42 -6.82 2.43
CA THR A 174 -5.79 -6.39 2.71
C THR A 174 -6.44 -5.72 1.50
N TYR A 175 -7.72 -5.98 1.27
CA TYR A 175 -8.50 -5.30 0.22
C TYR A 175 -8.82 -3.83 0.59
N HIS A 176 -8.66 -3.47 1.87
CA HIS A 176 -8.78 -2.09 2.33
C HIS A 176 -7.65 -1.18 1.84
N LEU A 177 -6.51 -1.74 1.40
CA LEU A 177 -5.46 -0.96 0.78
C LEU A 177 -5.91 -0.50 -0.61
N LYS A 178 -6.10 0.80 -0.78
CA LYS A 178 -6.45 1.44 -2.05
C LYS A 178 -5.20 2.05 -2.69
N LEU A 179 -5.04 1.82 -3.99
CA LEU A 179 -3.91 2.29 -4.80
C LEU A 179 -4.46 3.06 -5.99
N LYS A 180 -4.90 4.29 -5.75
CA LYS A 180 -5.53 5.14 -6.76
C LYS A 180 -4.47 5.78 -7.65
N GLN A 181 -4.45 5.42 -8.92
CA GLN A 181 -3.50 5.97 -9.87
C GLN A 181 -4.05 7.22 -10.58
N ILE A 182 -3.23 8.26 -10.61
CA ILE A 182 -3.46 9.49 -11.37
C ILE A 182 -2.26 9.74 -12.28
N LYS A 183 -2.43 10.59 -13.27
CA LYS A 183 -1.35 11.03 -14.16
C LYS A 183 -1.13 12.52 -13.95
N LEU A 184 0.09 12.92 -13.71
CA LEU A 184 0.48 14.31 -13.50
C LEU A 184 1.49 14.75 -14.57
N GLY A 185 1.47 16.05 -14.88
CA GLY A 185 2.37 16.67 -15.85
C GLY A 185 1.68 17.01 -17.17
N ASN A 186 1.92 18.24 -17.65
CA ASN A 186 1.34 18.77 -18.88
C ASN A 186 2.14 18.35 -20.12
N ALA A 187 3.46 18.27 -20.01
CA ALA A 187 4.36 17.90 -21.10
C ALA A 187 4.69 16.40 -21.10
N ALA A 188 4.94 15.81 -19.93
CA ALA A 188 5.17 14.38 -19.76
C ALA A 188 4.24 13.86 -18.68
N SER A 189 3.39 12.90 -19.05
CA SER A 189 2.38 12.31 -18.18
C SER A 189 3.00 11.25 -17.28
N THR A 190 3.41 11.64 -16.06
CA THR A 190 4.04 10.76 -15.08
C THR A 190 2.96 10.07 -14.24
N PRO A 191 2.96 8.72 -14.13
CA PRO A 191 2.06 8.00 -13.24
C PRO A 191 2.41 8.27 -11.77
N VAL A 192 1.39 8.56 -10.98
CA VAL A 192 1.47 8.76 -9.52
C VAL A 192 0.38 7.95 -8.85
N VAL A 193 0.71 7.27 -7.78
CA VAL A 193 -0.25 6.47 -7.01
C VAL A 193 -0.46 7.09 -5.64
N ILE A 194 -1.72 7.34 -5.30
CA ILE A 194 -2.18 7.71 -3.96
C ILE A 194 -2.55 6.41 -3.24
N ALA A 195 -1.83 6.10 -2.16
CA ALA A 195 -2.01 4.89 -1.36
C ALA A 195 -2.64 5.24 -0.01
N TYR A 196 -3.67 4.51 0.39
CA TYR A 196 -4.32 4.69 1.69
C TYR A 196 -5.10 3.43 2.11
N ILE A 197 -5.46 3.34 3.39
CA ILE A 197 -6.31 2.28 3.93
C ILE A 197 -7.68 2.86 4.22
N ASP A 198 -8.72 2.45 3.46
CA ASP A 198 -10.03 3.08 3.41
C ASP A 198 -10.79 3.06 4.75
N ASN A 199 -10.56 2.05 5.59
CA ASN A 199 -11.19 1.95 6.90
C ASN A 199 -10.41 2.61 8.04
N ARG A 200 -9.29 3.31 7.74
CA ARG A 200 -8.44 3.99 8.74
C ARG A 200 -8.19 5.45 8.44
N VAL A 201 -8.17 5.82 7.18
CA VAL A 201 -7.91 7.18 6.73
C VAL A 201 -9.16 8.04 6.81
N ASP A 202 -8.98 9.34 7.06
CA ASP A 202 -10.05 10.32 6.86
C ASP A 202 -10.22 10.58 5.36
N GLU A 203 -11.43 10.36 4.83
CA GLU A 203 -11.75 10.59 3.41
C GLU A 203 -11.46 12.04 2.98
N SER A 204 -11.61 13.01 3.89
CA SER A 204 -11.30 14.41 3.63
C SER A 204 -9.82 14.63 3.33
N LEU A 205 -8.93 13.90 4.01
CA LEU A 205 -7.49 13.96 3.78
C LEU A 205 -7.12 13.39 2.40
N VAL A 206 -7.72 12.24 2.01
CA VAL A 206 -7.50 11.66 0.69
C VAL A 206 -7.93 12.63 -0.41
N PHE A 207 -9.11 13.24 -0.24
CA PHE A 207 -9.63 14.23 -1.18
C PHE A 207 -8.72 15.47 -1.27
N ASP A 208 -8.25 15.99 -0.13
CA ASP A 208 -7.34 17.16 -0.12
C ASP A 208 -6.02 16.86 -0.85
N VAL A 209 -5.39 15.72 -0.56
CA VAL A 209 -4.17 15.27 -1.23
C VAL A 209 -4.40 15.15 -2.76
N GLU A 210 -5.49 14.50 -3.17
CA GLU A 210 -5.81 14.36 -4.59
C GLU A 210 -6.02 15.72 -5.28
N GLN A 211 -6.72 16.66 -4.62
CA GLN A 211 -6.95 18.00 -5.14
C GLN A 211 -5.65 18.82 -5.25
N ARG A 212 -4.77 18.74 -4.25
CA ARG A 212 -3.46 19.41 -4.26
C ARG A 212 -2.59 18.90 -5.41
N LEU A 213 -2.51 17.58 -5.58
CA LEU A 213 -1.78 16.97 -6.68
C LEU A 213 -2.34 17.36 -8.06
N LYS A 214 -3.67 17.38 -8.23
CA LYS A 214 -4.32 17.80 -9.49
C LYS A 214 -4.15 19.29 -9.79
N LYS A 215 -4.05 20.13 -8.77
CA LYS A 215 -3.80 21.57 -8.93
C LYS A 215 -2.33 21.88 -9.22
N ALA A 216 -1.43 20.94 -8.97
CA ALA A 216 -0.02 21.10 -9.26
C ALA A 216 0.19 21.29 -10.77
N ASN A 217 0.47 22.52 -11.18
CA ASN A 217 0.70 22.86 -12.60
C ASN A 217 2.15 22.56 -12.97
N LEU A 218 2.49 21.26 -13.04
CA LEU A 218 3.82 20.78 -13.37
C LEU A 218 3.90 20.42 -14.86
N ASN A 219 5.02 20.73 -15.52
CA ASN A 219 5.27 20.24 -16.87
C ASN A 219 5.57 18.74 -16.87
N THR A 220 6.32 18.28 -15.88
CA THR A 220 6.64 16.87 -15.62
C THR A 220 6.96 16.69 -14.15
N VAL A 221 6.80 15.47 -13.65
CA VAL A 221 7.24 15.07 -12.31
C VAL A 221 8.46 14.19 -12.50
N LEU A 222 9.63 14.71 -12.16
CA LEU A 222 10.90 13.98 -12.30
C LEU A 222 11.30 13.28 -10.99
N ASP A 223 10.88 13.83 -9.85
CA ASP A 223 11.27 13.34 -8.55
C ASP A 223 10.18 13.65 -7.51
N PHE A 224 10.18 12.89 -6.41
CA PHE A 224 9.26 13.04 -5.27
C PHE A 224 9.35 14.45 -4.65
N GLY A 225 10.54 15.07 -4.62
CA GLY A 225 10.74 16.39 -4.05
C GLY A 225 9.88 17.47 -4.71
N SER A 226 9.65 17.37 -6.03
CA SER A 226 8.76 18.29 -6.74
C SER A 226 7.29 18.16 -6.33
N LEU A 227 6.86 17.03 -5.80
CA LEU A 227 5.50 16.84 -5.27
C LEU A 227 5.39 17.20 -3.80
N ALA A 228 6.46 17.04 -3.02
CA ALA A 228 6.45 17.34 -1.60
C ALA A 228 5.99 18.78 -1.31
N ASP A 229 6.46 19.75 -2.09
CA ASP A 229 6.09 21.16 -1.94
C ASP A 229 4.57 21.41 -2.14
N PHE A 230 3.92 20.65 -3.04
CA PHE A 230 2.48 20.78 -3.26
C PHE A 230 1.64 20.04 -2.21
N LEU A 231 2.21 19.03 -1.60
CA LEU A 231 1.57 18.29 -0.52
C LEU A 231 1.73 18.96 0.84
N ASP A 232 2.74 19.83 0.97
CA ASP A 232 2.99 20.55 2.23
C ASP A 232 1.85 21.53 2.53
N THR A 233 1.82 22.01 3.75
CA THR A 233 0.79 22.94 4.22
C THR A 233 0.98 24.32 3.58
N ASP A 234 -0.13 25.06 3.39
CA ASP A 234 -0.09 26.45 2.92
C ASP A 234 0.51 27.41 3.96
N ILE A 235 0.79 26.94 5.17
CA ILE A 235 1.39 27.70 6.26
C ILE A 235 2.90 27.71 6.05
N LYS A 236 3.47 28.90 5.92
CA LYS A 236 4.93 29.08 5.87
C LYS A 236 5.56 28.69 7.19
N THR A 237 6.10 27.50 7.25
CA THR A 237 6.78 26.92 8.43
C THR A 237 8.13 26.37 8.00
N PHE A 238 9.07 26.28 8.95
CA PHE A 238 10.34 25.58 8.72
C PHE A 238 10.20 24.05 8.86
N PHE A 239 9.06 23.58 9.31
CA PHE A 239 8.78 22.15 9.50
C PHE A 239 7.92 21.66 8.34
N THR A 240 8.36 20.60 7.66
CA THR A 240 7.58 19.97 6.62
C THR A 240 6.45 19.13 7.22
N ALA A 241 5.28 19.14 6.58
CA ALA A 241 4.16 18.25 6.90
C ALA A 241 4.15 16.99 6.03
N VAL A 242 5.20 16.80 5.21
CA VAL A 242 5.36 15.63 4.33
C VAL A 242 6.61 14.88 4.72
N GLY A 243 6.46 13.60 5.04
CA GLY A 243 7.56 12.66 5.25
C GLY A 243 7.86 11.88 3.98
N HIS A 244 9.05 11.30 3.90
CA HIS A 244 9.44 10.39 2.84
C HIS A 244 10.14 9.17 3.41
N THR A 245 10.10 8.07 2.69
CA THR A 245 10.80 6.84 3.06
C THR A 245 11.09 6.00 1.81
N GLU A 246 12.21 5.29 1.81
CA GLU A 246 12.54 4.27 0.80
C GLU A 246 12.10 2.86 1.24
N ARG A 247 11.56 2.72 2.45
CA ARG A 247 11.23 1.42 3.06
C ARG A 247 9.74 1.10 2.96
N PRO A 248 9.37 -0.03 2.32
CA PRO A 248 7.97 -0.46 2.23
C PRO A 248 7.32 -0.78 3.58
N ASP A 249 8.08 -1.24 4.58
CA ASP A 249 7.59 -1.53 5.92
C ASP A 249 7.25 -0.26 6.71
N THR A 250 8.13 0.74 6.68
CA THR A 250 7.88 2.06 7.27
C THR A 250 6.66 2.69 6.61
N PHE A 251 6.61 2.70 5.28
CA PHE A 251 5.49 3.24 4.53
C PHE A 251 4.16 2.54 4.89
N ALA A 252 4.16 1.20 4.92
CA ALA A 252 3.00 0.41 5.31
C ALA A 252 2.52 0.75 6.73
N SER A 253 3.44 0.95 7.69
CA SER A 253 3.08 1.32 9.06
C SER A 253 2.41 2.71 9.12
N LYS A 254 2.89 3.67 8.30
CA LYS A 254 2.28 5.01 8.21
C LYS A 254 0.88 4.98 7.61
N LEU A 255 0.64 4.13 6.61
CA LEU A 255 -0.72 3.91 6.09
C LEU A 255 -1.64 3.27 7.13
N LEU A 256 -1.14 2.32 7.93
CA LEU A 256 -1.91 1.72 9.03
C LEU A 256 -2.25 2.71 10.14
N GLU A 257 -1.46 3.78 10.31
CA GLU A 257 -1.74 4.90 11.21
C GLU A 257 -2.84 5.85 10.66
N GLY A 258 -3.37 5.61 9.45
CA GLY A 258 -4.42 6.42 8.81
C GLY A 258 -3.86 7.60 8.00
N ARG A 259 -2.60 7.54 7.57
CA ARG A 259 -2.00 8.55 6.69
C ARG A 259 -2.23 8.21 5.23
N VAL A 260 -2.05 9.22 4.38
CA VAL A 260 -2.08 9.07 2.93
C VAL A 260 -0.65 9.04 2.40
N GLY A 261 -0.37 8.07 1.56
CA GLY A 261 0.91 7.92 0.89
C GLY A 261 0.85 8.30 -0.59
N VAL A 262 1.98 8.72 -1.16
CA VAL A 262 2.10 9.04 -2.58
C VAL A 262 3.38 8.40 -3.11
N MET A 263 3.26 7.59 -4.16
CA MET A 263 4.37 6.98 -4.88
C MET A 263 4.41 7.52 -6.31
N VAL A 264 5.60 7.73 -6.82
CA VAL A 264 5.84 8.34 -8.15
C VAL A 264 6.70 7.41 -8.99
N GLU A 265 6.39 7.29 -10.27
CA GLU A 265 7.25 6.57 -11.22
C GLU A 265 8.62 7.25 -11.35
N GLY A 266 9.69 6.46 -11.37
CA GLY A 266 11.05 6.93 -11.55
C GLY A 266 11.78 7.34 -10.26
N THR A 267 11.19 7.07 -9.08
CA THR A 267 11.84 7.38 -7.79
C THR A 267 11.65 6.25 -6.78
N PRO A 268 12.71 5.88 -6.03
CA PRO A 268 12.63 4.86 -4.99
C PRO A 268 12.06 5.37 -3.66
N PHE A 269 11.54 6.61 -3.64
CA PHE A 269 10.97 7.20 -2.43
C PHE A 269 9.45 7.28 -2.51
N ALA A 270 8.81 6.96 -1.40
CA ALA A 270 7.40 7.20 -1.18
C ALA A 270 7.19 8.35 -0.18
N LEU A 271 6.28 9.26 -0.51
CA LEU A 271 5.86 10.36 0.36
C LEU A 271 4.70 9.92 1.23
N TYR A 272 4.57 10.49 2.43
CA TYR A 272 3.39 10.31 3.27
C TYR A 272 3.03 11.59 4.03
N THR A 273 1.75 11.81 4.20
CA THR A 273 1.20 13.00 4.87
C THR A 273 -0.01 12.60 5.74
N PRO A 274 -0.23 13.26 6.90
CA PRO A 274 0.60 14.28 7.52
C PRO A 274 1.87 13.70 8.17
N PHE A 275 2.97 14.44 8.10
CA PHE A 275 4.18 14.16 8.88
C PHE A 275 4.11 14.95 10.19
N LEU A 276 4.20 14.25 11.31
CA LEU A 276 4.09 14.85 12.62
C LEU A 276 5.47 15.19 13.18
N PHE A 277 5.56 16.27 13.96
CA PHE A 277 6.80 16.64 14.64
C PHE A 277 7.40 15.48 15.46
N SER A 278 6.54 14.66 16.08
CA SER A 278 6.94 13.46 16.82
C SER A 278 7.65 12.40 15.97
N ASP A 279 7.42 12.39 14.65
CA ASP A 279 8.03 11.41 13.76
C ASP A 279 9.54 11.61 13.63
N ASN A 280 10.03 12.86 13.82
CA ASN A 280 11.47 13.15 13.85
C ASN A 280 12.22 12.42 14.97
N PHE A 281 11.51 11.98 16.02
CA PHE A 281 12.09 11.24 17.14
C PHE A 281 11.89 9.73 17.04
N SER A 282 11.27 9.25 15.96
CA SER A 282 11.04 7.84 15.71
C SER A 282 12.04 7.32 14.67
N ALA A 283 12.73 6.25 14.97
CA ALA A 283 13.57 5.54 14.00
C ALA A 283 12.93 4.21 13.62
N ALA A 284 13.26 3.68 12.44
CA ALA A 284 12.76 2.38 11.98
C ALA A 284 13.16 1.25 12.94
N ASP A 285 14.39 1.30 13.48
CA ASP A 285 14.89 0.33 14.47
C ASP A 285 14.07 0.26 15.77
N ASP A 286 13.29 1.30 16.10
CA ASP A 286 12.45 1.30 17.30
C ASP A 286 11.34 0.22 17.22
N TYR A 287 10.93 -0.19 16.02
CA TYR A 287 9.89 -1.19 15.80
C TYR A 287 10.42 -2.63 15.84
N ASP A 288 11.74 -2.81 15.63
CA ASP A 288 12.41 -4.12 15.64
C ASP A 288 12.90 -4.53 17.04
N ASN A 289 12.89 -3.60 18.00
CA ASN A 289 13.34 -3.83 19.35
C ASN A 289 12.17 -4.04 20.34
N LYS A 290 12.51 -4.52 21.55
CA LYS A 290 11.51 -4.67 22.63
C LYS A 290 10.84 -3.32 22.96
N PRO A 291 9.51 -3.25 23.12
CA PRO A 291 8.79 -1.98 23.32
C PRO A 291 9.33 -1.12 24.47
N PHE A 292 9.76 -1.74 25.57
CA PHE A 292 10.33 -1.02 26.69
C PHE A 292 11.64 -0.32 26.34
N TYR A 293 12.54 -1.01 25.62
CA TYR A 293 13.81 -0.45 25.17
C TYR A 293 13.58 0.70 24.17
N SER A 294 12.72 0.48 23.18
CA SER A 294 12.39 1.49 22.18
C SER A 294 11.76 2.75 22.80
N SER A 295 10.88 2.57 23.80
CA SER A 295 10.30 3.69 24.53
C SER A 295 11.35 4.48 25.31
N PHE A 296 12.29 3.77 25.94
CA PHE A 296 13.38 4.42 26.68
C PHE A 296 14.30 5.23 25.74
N VAL A 297 14.70 4.63 24.60
CA VAL A 297 15.54 5.32 23.60
C VAL A 297 14.82 6.55 23.03
N ARG A 298 13.50 6.45 22.78
CA ARG A 298 12.69 7.59 22.31
C ARG A 298 12.64 8.72 23.35
N ILE A 299 12.48 8.40 24.64
CA ILE A 299 12.56 9.40 25.72
C ILE A 299 13.92 10.07 25.73
N LEU A 300 15.01 9.32 25.57
CA LEU A 300 16.37 9.89 25.51
C LEU A 300 16.53 10.85 24.31
N ARG A 301 15.95 10.54 23.14
CA ARG A 301 15.99 11.45 21.98
C ARG A 301 15.25 12.76 22.28
N TYR A 302 14.06 12.71 22.90
CA TYR A 302 13.34 13.91 23.34
C TYR A 302 14.15 14.72 24.36
N LEU A 303 14.74 14.05 25.35
CA LEU A 303 15.57 14.70 26.37
C LEU A 303 16.79 15.37 25.72
N SER A 304 17.47 14.68 24.81
CA SER A 304 18.62 15.23 24.08
C SER A 304 18.25 16.45 23.26
N PHE A 305 17.09 16.44 22.58
CA PHE A 305 16.57 17.59 21.85
C PHE A 305 16.32 18.79 22.78
N VAL A 306 15.64 18.59 23.91
CA VAL A 306 15.39 19.63 24.89
C VAL A 306 16.69 20.18 25.44
N LEU A 307 17.64 19.31 25.82
CA LEU A 307 18.94 19.73 26.30
C LEU A 307 19.70 20.53 25.24
N SER A 308 19.73 20.09 23.97
CA SER A 308 20.44 20.81 22.91
C SER A 308 19.86 22.21 22.66
N LEU A 309 18.56 22.40 22.91
CA LEU A 309 17.91 23.71 22.79
C LEU A 309 18.24 24.65 23.96
N PHE A 310 18.23 24.13 25.20
CA PHE A 310 18.40 24.95 26.40
C PHE A 310 19.85 25.13 26.84
N LEU A 311 20.73 24.17 26.56
CA LEU A 311 22.12 24.16 27.06
C LEU A 311 22.96 25.35 26.60
N PRO A 312 22.88 25.80 25.33
CA PRO A 312 23.61 26.98 24.87
C PRO A 312 23.14 28.27 25.57
N GLY A 313 21.82 28.40 25.75
CA GLY A 313 21.23 29.54 26.49
C GLY A 313 21.62 29.55 27.96
N LEU A 314 21.61 28.39 28.61
CA LEU A 314 22.06 28.21 29.99
C LEU A 314 23.54 28.55 30.14
N TYR A 315 24.39 28.07 29.21
CA TYR A 315 25.83 28.39 29.22
C TYR A 315 26.06 29.91 29.17
N VAL A 316 25.39 30.63 28.27
CA VAL A 316 25.50 32.09 28.16
C VAL A 316 24.97 32.77 29.43
N ALA A 317 23.82 32.32 29.96
CA ALA A 317 23.24 32.91 31.16
C ALA A 317 24.15 32.76 32.39
N VAL A 318 24.71 31.55 32.59
CA VAL A 318 25.63 31.30 33.71
C VAL A 318 26.95 32.05 33.53
N GLY A 319 27.52 32.02 32.30
CA GLY A 319 28.78 32.71 32.02
C GLY A 319 28.70 34.24 32.11
N THR A 320 27.50 34.82 31.83
CA THR A 320 27.36 36.27 31.80
C THR A 320 26.80 36.84 33.10
N TYR A 321 25.81 36.17 33.70
CA TYR A 321 25.04 36.73 34.84
C TYR A 321 25.30 36.04 36.17
N HIS A 322 25.77 34.78 36.17
CA HIS A 322 25.94 33.98 37.38
C HIS A 322 27.30 33.26 37.39
N GLN A 323 28.39 34.02 37.22
CA GLN A 323 29.75 33.48 37.22
C GLN A 323 30.13 32.80 38.53
N GLU A 324 29.51 33.16 39.62
CA GLU A 324 29.66 32.56 40.97
C GLU A 324 29.27 31.06 41.02
N VAL A 325 28.46 30.57 40.07
CA VAL A 325 28.08 29.16 39.99
C VAL A 325 29.15 28.31 39.32
N ILE A 326 30.06 28.94 38.60
CA ILE A 326 31.15 28.24 37.87
C ILE A 326 32.30 28.00 38.84
N PRO A 327 32.75 26.76 39.01
CA PRO A 327 33.96 26.50 39.81
C PRO A 327 35.16 27.32 39.29
N ALA A 328 35.98 27.87 40.19
CA ALA A 328 37.09 28.75 39.83
C ALA A 328 38.09 28.14 38.84
N THR A 329 38.22 26.81 38.86
CA THR A 329 39.05 26.06 37.91
C THR A 329 38.53 26.07 36.48
N LEU A 330 37.20 26.13 36.28
CA LEU A 330 36.57 26.20 34.97
C LEU A 330 36.45 27.65 34.47
N LEU A 331 36.35 28.62 35.37
CA LEU A 331 36.30 30.04 35.04
C LEU A 331 37.60 30.49 34.30
N TYR A 332 38.74 29.90 34.61
CA TYR A 332 40.02 30.17 33.96
C TYR A 332 40.12 29.61 32.53
N ILE A 333 39.25 28.66 32.15
CA ILE A 333 39.19 28.06 30.81
C ILE A 333 38.20 28.85 29.90
N VAL A 334 37.20 29.49 30.52
CA VAL A 334 36.11 30.20 29.82
C VAL A 334 36.40 31.70 29.63
N ALA A 335 37.29 32.30 30.43
CA ALA A 335 37.80 33.67 30.31
C ALA A 335 38.93 33.76 29.30
#